data_f2f46b26c6ba7e6876019b48b1676a6c
#
_entry.id   f2f46b26c6ba7e6876019b48b1676a6c
#
_cell.length_a   1.000
_cell.length_b   1.000
_cell.length_c   1.000
_cell.angle_alpha   90.00
_cell.angle_beta   90.00
_cell.angle_gamma   90.00
#
_symmetry.space_group_name_H-M   'P 1'
#
loop_
_entity.id
_entity.type
_entity.pdbx_description
1 polymer ?
#
loop_
_entity_poly.entity_id
_entity_poly.type
_entity_poly.pdbx_seq_one_letter_code
_entity_poly.pdbx_strand_id
1 'polypeptide(L)'
;MLSSKMIFRASLIALLAGTAAHAQSDLAPPAPADAGVEVQSLDALDPLEVGLQGSLFSRTLWDGSNAAMARAALDRLPEGASGGYSSLATREIARLVLVAGGYPPDGGRGDEALAMSRADRLLAAGGAHDAFDLLERTPGLDRKAGLARMHAELGFALGETQRACDTANGLLEGRDQPYWLRARAVCSVFNGQTAAGELSAELAAAREPDAEFDRLLYAITLEQAIEGDFPTPVNGLNYALALAAPSTADGEWVRPGEAAPHWLVQIHEQRGAGDFSYSATPAADLARAEELSGQSRHDVLISVLAQGEDRLLAAAALTALLDDAAEAGDLPGAMRRFGGEVATLPMTEDTLADGYRFALAAILNGDLRIARRWRDALLSGPARPEASMPALAASDFMSAGLEDKPGAETTAAPAAAEPVVEDASWQPLPAAQLVILDMALALAADTVDSPAMEALLAAYLEGQGVAALGDVLALERLGAPALPGIRPLLLQRETAGVPIELMAMETAMQDGAVAETALLAAAALNAGEDGPSAETLVRTSVALDALGLRAAMLELLLERLVARAAG
;
A
#
# COMPACT_ATOMS: atom_id res chain seq x y z
N MET A 1 43.99 12.52 12.05
CA MET A 1 45.08 11.84 12.80
C MET A 1 44.86 10.36 12.73
N LEU A 2 45.83 9.72 12.11
CA LEU A 2 46.25 8.31 12.23
C LEU A 2 45.26 7.24 11.75
N SER A 3 45.45 6.69 10.63
CA SER A 3 46.56 5.87 10.05
C SER A 3 46.28 4.37 10.24
N SER A 4 45.94 3.75 9.11
CA SER A 4 46.74 2.75 8.38
C SER A 4 46.85 1.33 9.02
N LYS A 5 46.53 0.30 8.24
CA LYS A 5 47.51 -0.66 7.72
C LYS A 5 46.90 -1.68 6.77
N MET A 6 47.33 -1.58 5.50
CA MET A 6 47.34 -2.66 4.51
C MET A 6 48.26 -3.80 4.98
N ILE A 7 47.82 -5.05 4.75
CA ILE A 7 48.75 -6.21 4.77
C ILE A 7 48.58 -6.94 3.42
N PHE A 8 49.62 -6.81 2.60
CA PHE A 8 49.91 -7.65 1.43
C PHE A 8 50.39 -9.02 1.90
N ARG A 9 49.89 -10.09 1.29
CA ARG A 9 50.55 -11.41 1.31
C ARG A 9 50.84 -11.82 -0.13
N ALA A 10 52.11 -11.78 -0.46
CA ALA A 10 52.72 -12.39 -1.62
C ALA A 10 52.88 -13.89 -1.41
N SER A 11 52.48 -14.72 -2.35
CA SER A 11 52.81 -16.16 -2.40
C SER A 11 53.79 -16.45 -3.49
N LEU A 12 54.86 -17.08 -3.09
CA LEU A 12 56.07 -17.51 -3.74
C LEU A 12 55.79 -18.67 -4.72
N ILE A 13 56.26 -18.53 -5.98
CA ILE A 13 56.27 -19.61 -6.96
C ILE A 13 57.61 -20.32 -6.86
N ALA A 14 57.59 -21.65 -6.63
CA ALA A 14 58.77 -22.51 -6.69
C ALA A 14 58.81 -23.21 -8.07
N LEU A 15 59.85 -22.95 -8.83
CA LEU A 15 60.26 -23.69 -10.02
C LEU A 15 60.94 -25.00 -9.60
N LEU A 16 60.51 -26.11 -10.16
CA LEU A 16 61.31 -27.35 -10.20
C LEU A 16 61.44 -27.80 -11.66
N ALA A 17 62.70 -27.68 -12.15
CA ALA A 17 63.15 -28.25 -13.41
C ALA A 17 63.49 -29.73 -13.21
N GLY A 18 62.96 -30.60 -14.03
CA GLY A 18 63.27 -32.02 -14.08
C GLY A 18 63.45 -32.45 -15.52
N THR A 19 64.59 -33.00 -15.82
CA THR A 19 65.21 -33.32 -17.11
C THR A 19 64.57 -34.51 -17.83
N ALA A 20 64.67 -34.49 -19.15
CA ALA A 20 64.17 -35.37 -20.18
C ALA A 20 64.65 -36.81 -20.13
N ALA A 21 63.81 -37.73 -20.62
CA ALA A 21 64.23 -38.95 -21.28
C ALA A 21 63.30 -39.18 -22.47
N HIS A 22 63.92 -39.23 -23.68
CA HIS A 22 63.28 -39.55 -24.93
C HIS A 22 62.86 -41.03 -25.00
N ALA A 23 61.60 -41.27 -25.34
CA ALA A 23 61.14 -42.48 -25.97
C ALA A 23 60.21 -42.08 -27.11
N GLN A 24 60.71 -42.13 -28.34
CA GLN A 24 59.93 -42.03 -29.56
C GLN A 24 59.11 -43.32 -29.68
N SER A 25 57.82 -43.21 -29.67
CA SER A 25 56.87 -44.20 -30.16
C SER A 25 55.95 -43.48 -31.14
N ASP A 26 56.06 -43.87 -32.40
CA ASP A 26 55.14 -43.49 -33.47
C ASP A 26 53.72 -43.90 -33.11
N LEU A 27 52.92 -42.92 -32.66
CA LEU A 27 51.48 -43.01 -32.62
C LEU A 27 50.92 -41.85 -33.38
N ALA A 28 50.17 -42.12 -34.44
CA ALA A 28 49.43 -41.14 -35.21
C ALA A 28 48.61 -40.24 -34.27
N PRO A 29 48.52 -38.92 -34.53
CA PRO A 29 47.69 -38.03 -33.71
C PRO A 29 46.24 -38.48 -33.79
N PRO A 30 45.52 -38.58 -32.64
CA PRO A 30 44.10 -38.74 -32.67
C PRO A 30 43.46 -37.55 -33.39
N ALA A 31 42.55 -37.84 -34.31
CA ALA A 31 41.73 -36.84 -34.96
C ALA A 31 41.12 -35.93 -33.88
N PRO A 32 41.09 -34.60 -34.11
CA PRO A 32 40.42 -33.69 -33.18
C PRO A 32 38.97 -34.19 -33.05
N ALA A 33 38.58 -34.63 -31.86
CA ALA A 33 37.18 -34.74 -31.51
C ALA A 33 36.64 -33.30 -31.61
N ASP A 34 35.88 -33.03 -32.66
CA ASP A 34 34.96 -31.90 -32.69
C ASP A 34 33.96 -32.09 -31.54
N ALA A 35 34.39 -31.79 -30.33
CA ALA A 35 33.47 -31.46 -29.29
C ALA A 35 32.91 -30.09 -29.71
N GLY A 36 31.92 -30.12 -30.60
CA GLY A 36 31.11 -28.96 -30.88
C GLY A 36 30.61 -28.46 -29.54
N VAL A 37 31.11 -27.31 -29.14
CA VAL A 37 30.47 -26.58 -28.05
C VAL A 37 29.07 -26.28 -28.56
N GLU A 38 28.12 -27.10 -28.15
CA GLU A 38 26.70 -26.83 -28.37
C GLU A 38 26.40 -25.55 -27.63
N VAL A 39 26.47 -24.42 -28.32
CA VAL A 39 26.01 -23.15 -27.81
C VAL A 39 24.52 -23.25 -27.80
N GLN A 40 23.97 -23.75 -26.68
CA GLN A 40 22.56 -23.55 -26.40
C GLN A 40 22.36 -22.04 -26.29
N SER A 41 21.63 -21.45 -27.24
CA SER A 41 21.12 -20.12 -27.07
C SER A 41 20.28 -20.14 -25.78
N LEU A 42 20.72 -19.40 -24.76
CA LEU A 42 19.85 -19.10 -23.63
C LEU A 42 18.67 -18.36 -24.24
N ASP A 43 17.52 -19.02 -24.34
CA ASP A 43 16.29 -18.37 -24.77
C ASP A 43 16.08 -17.15 -23.87
N ALA A 44 15.77 -16.03 -24.48
CA ALA A 44 15.46 -14.83 -23.73
C ALA A 44 14.30 -15.13 -22.77
N LEU A 45 14.38 -14.66 -21.52
CA LEU A 45 13.31 -14.81 -20.56
C LEU A 45 11.99 -14.31 -21.15
N ASP A 46 10.91 -15.04 -20.87
CA ASP A 46 9.56 -14.58 -21.19
C ASP A 46 9.16 -13.40 -20.29
N PRO A 47 8.35 -12.44 -20.75
CA PRO A 47 7.83 -11.38 -19.90
C PRO A 47 7.13 -11.87 -18.63
N LEU A 48 6.49 -13.05 -18.67
CA LEU A 48 5.85 -13.66 -17.51
C LEU A 48 6.83 -14.33 -16.54
N GLU A 49 8.03 -14.67 -16.99
CA GLU A 49 9.11 -15.18 -16.13
C GLU A 49 9.75 -14.07 -15.28
N VAL A 50 9.56 -12.83 -15.67
CA VAL A 50 10.03 -11.67 -14.91
C VAL A 50 9.18 -11.49 -13.66
N GLY A 51 9.82 -11.36 -12.51
CA GLY A 51 9.18 -11.08 -11.23
C GLY A 51 10.02 -10.14 -10.39
N LEU A 52 9.39 -9.58 -9.36
CA LEU A 52 10.07 -8.75 -8.37
C LEU A 52 10.67 -9.62 -7.27
N GLN A 53 11.70 -9.12 -6.58
CA GLN A 53 12.33 -9.83 -5.47
C GLN A 53 11.38 -9.94 -4.28
N GLY A 54 11.43 -11.06 -3.56
CA GLY A 54 10.58 -11.30 -2.39
C GLY A 54 9.21 -11.91 -2.71
N SER A 55 9.01 -12.41 -3.94
CA SER A 55 7.79 -13.15 -4.27
C SER A 55 7.59 -14.35 -3.34
N LEU A 56 6.37 -14.53 -2.84
CA LEU A 56 5.97 -15.67 -2.02
C LEU A 56 5.84 -16.97 -2.84
N PHE A 57 5.68 -16.85 -4.16
CA PHE A 57 5.38 -17.96 -5.03
C PHE A 57 6.61 -18.51 -5.74
N SER A 58 6.59 -19.81 -6.01
CA SER A 58 7.61 -20.47 -6.81
C SER A 58 7.46 -20.14 -8.30
N ARG A 59 8.49 -20.47 -9.11
CA ARG A 59 8.45 -20.28 -10.56
C ARG A 59 7.38 -21.14 -11.27
N THR A 60 6.78 -22.08 -10.57
CA THR A 60 5.73 -22.98 -11.06
C THR A 60 4.32 -22.46 -10.76
N LEU A 61 4.17 -21.18 -10.41
CA LEU A 61 2.87 -20.64 -10.01
C LEU A 61 1.77 -20.75 -11.08
N TRP A 62 2.14 -20.86 -12.36
CA TRP A 62 1.21 -21.05 -13.48
C TRP A 62 1.07 -22.50 -13.94
N ASP A 63 1.76 -23.47 -13.29
CA ASP A 63 1.58 -24.89 -13.60
C ASP A 63 0.12 -25.27 -13.38
N GLY A 64 -0.41 -26.17 -14.20
CA GLY A 64 -1.82 -26.56 -14.17
C GLY A 64 -2.78 -25.60 -14.87
N SER A 65 -2.29 -24.41 -15.31
CA SER A 65 -3.08 -23.43 -16.07
C SER A 65 -2.62 -23.34 -17.52
N ASN A 66 -3.48 -22.83 -18.39
CA ASN A 66 -3.15 -22.49 -19.78
C ASN A 66 -3.41 -20.99 -20.05
N ALA A 67 -2.89 -20.49 -21.20
CA ALA A 67 -3.00 -19.07 -21.56
C ALA A 67 -4.44 -18.55 -21.59
N ALA A 68 -5.42 -19.36 -21.97
CA ALA A 68 -6.82 -18.95 -22.02
C ALA A 68 -7.41 -18.80 -20.60
N MET A 69 -7.10 -19.75 -19.70
CA MET A 69 -7.56 -19.70 -18.30
C MET A 69 -6.86 -18.58 -17.54
N ALA A 70 -5.55 -18.42 -17.69
CA ALA A 70 -4.79 -17.32 -17.09
C ALA A 70 -5.36 -15.95 -17.52
N ARG A 71 -5.68 -15.79 -18.82
CA ARG A 71 -6.31 -14.56 -19.33
C ARG A 71 -7.70 -14.38 -18.73
N ALA A 72 -8.52 -15.43 -18.71
CA ALA A 72 -9.85 -15.37 -18.12
C ALA A 72 -9.84 -15.00 -16.63
N ALA A 73 -8.86 -15.49 -15.86
CA ALA A 73 -8.68 -15.11 -14.46
C ALA A 73 -8.26 -13.63 -14.30
N LEU A 74 -7.32 -13.14 -15.13
CA LEU A 74 -6.93 -11.74 -15.15
C LEU A 74 -8.10 -10.82 -15.53
N ASP A 75 -8.92 -11.22 -16.51
CA ASP A 75 -10.07 -10.42 -16.97
C ASP A 75 -11.18 -10.27 -15.92
N ARG A 76 -11.15 -11.07 -14.83
CA ARG A 76 -12.06 -10.93 -13.68
C ARG A 76 -11.59 -9.90 -12.66
N LEU A 77 -10.34 -9.45 -12.74
CA LEU A 77 -9.80 -8.42 -11.86
C LEU A 77 -10.09 -7.01 -12.41
N PRO A 78 -10.15 -5.99 -11.56
CA PRO A 78 -10.26 -4.59 -11.99
C PRO A 78 -9.15 -4.19 -12.95
N GLU A 79 -9.46 -3.27 -13.86
CA GLU A 79 -8.51 -2.69 -14.81
C GLU A 79 -7.78 -1.48 -14.22
N GLY A 80 -6.51 -1.27 -14.62
CA GLY A 80 -5.72 -0.15 -14.16
C GLY A 80 -6.35 1.21 -14.43
N ALA A 81 -7.10 1.33 -15.52
CA ALA A 81 -7.80 2.55 -15.87
C ALA A 81 -8.99 2.87 -14.94
N SER A 82 -9.73 1.86 -14.51
CA SER A 82 -10.95 2.04 -13.70
C SER A 82 -10.72 1.85 -12.20
N GLY A 83 -9.68 1.11 -11.78
CA GLY A 83 -9.53 0.68 -10.41
C GLY A 83 -10.68 -0.23 -9.98
N GLY A 84 -11.07 -0.21 -8.70
CA GLY A 84 -12.31 -0.84 -8.24
C GLY A 84 -12.12 -2.00 -7.26
N TYR A 85 -10.99 -2.07 -6.56
CA TYR A 85 -10.90 -2.94 -5.38
C TYR A 85 -11.62 -2.29 -4.20
N SER A 86 -12.56 -3.03 -3.63
CA SER A 86 -13.33 -2.60 -2.44
C SER A 86 -12.56 -2.80 -1.12
N SER A 87 -11.46 -3.56 -1.14
CA SER A 87 -10.65 -3.92 0.02
C SER A 87 -9.17 -3.86 -0.32
N LEU A 88 -8.36 -3.27 0.56
CA LEU A 88 -6.91 -3.24 0.42
C LEU A 88 -6.30 -4.63 0.55
N ALA A 89 -6.85 -5.49 1.42
CA ALA A 89 -6.39 -6.86 1.56
C ALA A 89 -6.68 -7.70 0.30
N THR A 90 -7.86 -7.54 -0.32
CA THR A 90 -8.18 -8.19 -1.60
C THR A 90 -7.23 -7.72 -2.71
N ARG A 91 -6.96 -6.43 -2.76
CA ARG A 91 -5.99 -5.83 -3.67
C ARG A 91 -4.59 -6.42 -3.48
N GLU A 92 -4.15 -6.57 -2.22
CA GLU A 92 -2.84 -7.15 -1.90
C GLU A 92 -2.74 -8.63 -2.30
N ILE A 93 -3.81 -9.43 -2.14
CA ILE A 93 -3.84 -10.82 -2.63
C ILE A 93 -3.54 -10.86 -4.14
N ALA A 94 -4.21 -10.03 -4.92
CA ALA A 94 -3.96 -9.94 -6.35
C ALA A 94 -2.52 -9.47 -6.65
N ARG A 95 -2.04 -8.41 -5.97
CA ARG A 95 -0.70 -7.87 -6.14
C ARG A 95 0.39 -8.90 -5.90
N LEU A 96 0.29 -9.70 -4.83
CA LEU A 96 1.27 -10.74 -4.50
C LEU A 96 1.46 -11.76 -5.63
N VAL A 97 0.40 -12.11 -6.34
CA VAL A 97 0.47 -12.99 -7.52
C VAL A 97 1.03 -12.25 -8.73
N LEU A 98 0.55 -11.03 -8.97
CA LEU A 98 0.89 -10.25 -10.16
C LEU A 98 2.36 -9.80 -10.21
N VAL A 99 3.01 -9.60 -9.04
CA VAL A 99 4.45 -9.31 -8.97
C VAL A 99 5.33 -10.56 -9.10
N ALA A 100 4.76 -11.75 -8.96
CA ALA A 100 5.50 -13.00 -8.98
C ALA A 100 5.86 -13.42 -10.41
N GLY A 101 7.15 -13.72 -10.66
CA GLY A 101 7.61 -14.29 -11.93
C GLY A 101 7.51 -15.79 -11.92
N GLY A 102 7.03 -16.37 -13.01
CA GLY A 102 6.92 -17.83 -13.17
C GLY A 102 6.97 -18.28 -14.62
N TYR A 103 7.17 -19.57 -14.83
CA TYR A 103 7.08 -20.11 -16.19
C TYR A 103 5.70 -19.79 -16.77
N PRO A 104 5.63 -19.36 -18.04
CA PRO A 104 4.35 -19.06 -18.66
C PRO A 104 3.39 -20.25 -18.61
N PRO A 105 2.08 -20.03 -18.48
CA PRO A 105 1.08 -21.09 -18.59
C PRO A 105 1.14 -21.75 -19.97
N ASP A 106 0.60 -22.94 -20.08
CA ASP A 106 0.60 -23.69 -21.34
C ASP A 106 0.05 -22.87 -22.51
N GLY A 107 0.86 -22.72 -23.57
CA GLY A 107 0.53 -21.88 -24.73
C GLY A 107 0.68 -20.38 -24.51
N GLY A 108 1.19 -19.93 -23.35
CA GLY A 108 1.36 -18.51 -23.01
C GLY A 108 2.74 -17.93 -23.28
N ARG A 109 3.71 -18.73 -23.73
CA ARG A 109 5.05 -18.24 -24.02
C ARG A 109 5.05 -17.23 -25.18
N GLY A 110 5.62 -16.05 -24.95
CA GLY A 110 5.65 -14.96 -25.92
C GLY A 110 4.34 -14.20 -26.09
N ASP A 111 3.35 -14.46 -25.25
CA ASP A 111 2.04 -13.76 -25.30
C ASP A 111 2.17 -12.36 -24.67
N GLU A 112 2.41 -11.36 -25.54
CA GLU A 112 2.51 -9.95 -25.13
C GLU A 112 1.20 -9.44 -24.53
N ALA A 113 0.03 -9.89 -25.05
CA ALA A 113 -1.26 -9.46 -24.52
C ALA A 113 -1.49 -9.95 -23.10
N LEU A 114 -1.06 -11.16 -22.77
CA LEU A 114 -1.13 -11.69 -21.41
C LEU A 114 -0.19 -10.93 -20.46
N ALA A 115 1.02 -10.58 -20.93
CA ALA A 115 1.95 -9.75 -20.16
C ALA A 115 1.41 -8.33 -19.92
N MET A 116 0.78 -7.73 -20.94
CA MET A 116 0.09 -6.42 -20.83
C MET A 116 -1.05 -6.49 -19.80
N SER A 117 -1.91 -7.51 -19.89
CA SER A 117 -3.01 -7.70 -18.95
C SER A 117 -2.49 -7.84 -17.51
N ARG A 118 -1.43 -8.64 -17.28
CA ARG A 118 -0.80 -8.76 -15.96
C ARG A 118 -0.33 -7.40 -15.41
N ALA A 119 0.36 -6.60 -16.23
CA ALA A 119 0.86 -5.29 -15.81
C ALA A 119 -0.30 -4.31 -15.55
N ASP A 120 -1.34 -4.33 -16.37
CA ASP A 120 -2.54 -3.50 -16.17
C ASP A 120 -3.29 -3.84 -14.87
N ARG A 121 -3.48 -5.14 -14.59
CA ARG A 121 -4.11 -5.57 -13.33
C ARG A 121 -3.25 -5.22 -12.09
N LEU A 122 -1.92 -5.20 -12.25
CA LEU A 122 -1.02 -4.74 -11.19
C LEU A 122 -1.18 -3.23 -10.93
N LEU A 123 -1.45 -2.42 -11.96
CA LEU A 123 -1.80 -1.01 -11.79
C LEU A 123 -3.10 -0.83 -11.01
N ALA A 124 -4.15 -1.60 -11.34
CA ALA A 124 -5.39 -1.60 -10.57
C ALA A 124 -5.17 -1.96 -9.10
N ALA A 125 -4.22 -2.87 -8.84
CA ALA A 125 -3.82 -3.25 -7.49
C ALA A 125 -2.92 -2.20 -6.79
N GLY A 126 -2.80 -0.98 -7.32
CA GLY A 126 -2.00 0.11 -6.72
C GLY A 126 -0.50 -0.08 -6.85
N GLY A 127 -0.06 -1.06 -7.63
CA GLY A 127 1.34 -1.40 -7.84
C GLY A 127 2.01 -0.61 -8.98
N ALA A 128 1.88 0.72 -9.05
CA ALA A 128 2.47 1.52 -10.13
C ALA A 128 4.00 1.40 -10.17
N HIS A 129 4.67 1.50 -9.04
CA HIS A 129 6.12 1.27 -8.94
C HIS A 129 6.50 -0.17 -9.30
N ASP A 130 5.73 -1.15 -8.80
CA ASP A 130 5.95 -2.56 -9.10
C ASP A 130 5.80 -2.85 -10.60
N ALA A 131 4.76 -2.29 -11.24
CA ALA A 131 4.53 -2.43 -12.67
C ALA A 131 5.66 -1.79 -13.49
N PHE A 132 6.14 -0.62 -13.09
CA PHE A 132 7.26 0.06 -13.70
C PHE A 132 8.54 -0.80 -13.62
N ASP A 133 8.90 -1.28 -12.43
CA ASP A 133 10.07 -2.12 -12.21
C ASP A 133 9.99 -3.48 -12.94
N LEU A 134 8.77 -4.06 -13.02
CA LEU A 134 8.51 -5.29 -13.75
C LEU A 134 8.75 -5.11 -15.26
N LEU A 135 8.21 -4.01 -15.81
CA LEU A 135 8.36 -3.68 -17.23
C LEU A 135 9.81 -3.33 -17.58
N GLU A 136 10.54 -2.60 -16.72
CA GLU A 136 11.95 -2.29 -16.93
C GLU A 136 12.81 -3.55 -17.07
N ARG A 137 12.48 -4.61 -16.33
CA ARG A 137 13.18 -5.91 -16.38
C ARG A 137 12.72 -6.79 -17.53
N THR A 138 11.68 -6.40 -18.27
CA THR A 138 11.09 -7.20 -19.34
C THR A 138 12.03 -7.26 -20.55
N PRO A 139 12.48 -8.46 -20.96
CA PRO A 139 13.39 -8.59 -22.10
C PRO A 139 12.75 -8.17 -23.41
N GLY A 140 13.52 -7.46 -24.23
CA GLY A 140 13.09 -7.00 -25.56
C GLY A 140 11.97 -5.96 -25.50
N LEU A 141 11.91 -5.15 -24.45
CA LEU A 141 10.97 -4.04 -24.30
C LEU A 141 11.05 -3.07 -25.47
N ASP A 142 12.25 -2.87 -26.03
CA ASP A 142 12.54 -2.06 -27.21
C ASP A 142 11.80 -2.48 -28.50
N ARG A 143 11.23 -3.69 -28.53
CA ARG A 143 10.45 -4.24 -29.66
C ARG A 143 8.97 -4.45 -29.32
N LYS A 144 8.57 -4.22 -28.09
CA LYS A 144 7.21 -4.41 -27.57
C LYS A 144 6.55 -3.06 -27.30
N ALA A 145 6.09 -2.40 -28.38
CA ALA A 145 5.60 -1.02 -28.32
C ALA A 145 4.51 -0.79 -27.26
N GLY A 146 3.64 -1.79 -27.00
CA GLY A 146 2.59 -1.71 -25.98
C GLY A 146 3.16 -1.67 -24.57
N LEU A 147 4.02 -2.64 -24.22
CA LEU A 147 4.68 -2.68 -22.90
C LEU A 147 5.63 -1.49 -22.70
N ALA A 148 6.37 -1.09 -23.74
CA ALA A 148 7.23 0.07 -23.70
C ALA A 148 6.45 1.37 -23.45
N ARG A 149 5.25 1.51 -24.03
CA ARG A 149 4.38 2.66 -23.77
C ARG A 149 3.94 2.70 -22.32
N MET A 150 3.47 1.58 -21.79
CA MET A 150 3.07 1.50 -20.38
C MET A 150 4.24 1.86 -19.45
N HIS A 151 5.45 1.34 -19.72
CA HIS A 151 6.65 1.68 -18.96
C HIS A 151 6.97 3.18 -19.03
N ALA A 152 6.94 3.79 -20.21
CA ALA A 152 7.20 5.22 -20.38
C ALA A 152 6.17 6.10 -19.68
N GLU A 153 4.86 5.78 -19.82
CA GLU A 153 3.75 6.49 -19.14
C GLU A 153 3.93 6.46 -17.61
N LEU A 154 4.24 5.29 -17.06
CA LEU A 154 4.49 5.13 -15.62
C LEU A 154 5.75 5.89 -15.20
N GLY A 155 6.83 5.79 -15.96
CA GLY A 155 8.08 6.50 -15.66
C GLY A 155 7.90 8.02 -15.63
N PHE A 156 7.16 8.59 -16.57
CA PHE A 156 6.81 10.01 -16.55
C PHE A 156 5.95 10.37 -15.33
N ALA A 157 4.92 9.59 -15.05
CA ALA A 157 4.04 9.86 -13.91
C ALA A 157 4.74 9.74 -12.55
N LEU A 158 5.63 8.77 -12.40
CA LEU A 158 6.38 8.51 -11.16
C LEU A 158 7.56 9.48 -10.96
N GLY A 159 7.94 10.28 -12.00
CA GLY A 159 9.09 11.16 -11.96
C GLY A 159 10.41 10.46 -12.38
N GLU A 160 10.34 9.19 -12.82
CA GLU A 160 11.45 8.42 -13.36
C GLU A 160 11.74 8.82 -14.83
N THR A 161 11.78 10.12 -15.09
CA THR A 161 11.81 10.73 -16.43
C THR A 161 12.95 10.23 -17.28
N GLN A 162 14.15 10.03 -16.69
CA GLN A 162 15.31 9.54 -17.46
C GLN A 162 15.07 8.13 -18.01
N ARG A 163 14.53 7.22 -17.19
CA ARG A 163 14.21 5.84 -17.59
C ARG A 163 13.11 5.80 -18.64
N ALA A 164 12.07 6.63 -18.50
CA ALA A 164 11.04 6.81 -19.52
C ALA A 164 11.63 7.28 -20.85
N CYS A 165 12.57 8.23 -20.81
CA CYS A 165 13.27 8.74 -21.97
C CYS A 165 14.20 7.69 -22.62
N ASP A 166 14.87 6.87 -21.83
CA ASP A 166 15.69 5.78 -22.33
C ASP A 166 14.84 4.77 -23.11
N THR A 167 13.64 4.46 -22.61
CA THR A 167 12.66 3.62 -23.31
C THR A 167 12.17 4.27 -24.60
N ALA A 168 11.78 5.55 -24.57
CA ALA A 168 11.30 6.28 -25.76
C ALA A 168 12.36 6.40 -26.85
N ASN A 169 13.63 6.56 -26.48
CA ASN A 169 14.75 6.64 -27.41
C ASN A 169 15.21 5.26 -27.91
N GLY A 170 15.13 4.24 -27.04
CA GLY A 170 15.54 2.87 -27.33
C GLY A 170 14.57 2.09 -28.21
N LEU A 171 13.30 2.52 -28.31
CA LEU A 171 12.28 1.80 -29.07
C LEU A 171 12.68 1.62 -30.53
N LEU A 172 12.60 0.40 -31.03
CA LEU A 172 12.96 0.04 -32.41
C LEU A 172 11.76 0.03 -33.35
N GLU A 173 10.59 -0.36 -32.89
CA GLU A 173 9.38 -0.50 -33.66
C GLU A 173 8.32 0.56 -33.28
N GLY A 174 7.58 1.10 -34.24
CA GLY A 174 6.52 2.09 -34.00
C GLY A 174 7.00 3.47 -33.56
N ARG A 175 8.26 3.80 -33.72
CA ARG A 175 8.88 5.07 -33.29
C ARG A 175 8.26 6.33 -33.88
N ASP A 176 7.56 6.19 -34.98
CA ASP A 176 6.91 7.28 -35.73
C ASP A 176 5.47 7.54 -35.27
N GLN A 177 4.94 6.76 -34.33
CA GLN A 177 3.62 7.02 -33.73
C GLN A 177 3.61 8.37 -32.97
N PRO A 178 2.49 9.11 -32.97
CA PRO A 178 2.41 10.44 -32.34
C PRO A 178 2.87 10.45 -30.88
N TYR A 179 2.47 9.46 -30.10
CA TYR A 179 2.89 9.32 -28.71
C TYR A 179 4.42 9.33 -28.56
N TRP A 180 5.14 8.51 -29.35
CA TRP A 180 6.59 8.40 -29.24
C TRP A 180 7.33 9.64 -29.74
N LEU A 181 6.72 10.37 -30.68
CA LEU A 181 7.22 11.68 -31.10
C LEU A 181 7.11 12.70 -29.96
N ARG A 182 5.94 12.73 -29.27
CA ARG A 182 5.73 13.59 -28.09
C ARG A 182 6.66 13.21 -26.94
N ALA A 183 6.82 11.92 -26.62
CA ALA A 183 7.73 11.46 -25.57
C ALA A 183 9.16 11.91 -25.84
N ARG A 184 9.66 11.78 -27.09
CA ARG A 184 11.00 12.27 -27.45
C ARG A 184 11.11 13.79 -27.46
N ALA A 185 10.03 14.51 -27.77
CA ALA A 185 9.99 15.96 -27.64
C ALA A 185 10.21 16.38 -26.19
N VAL A 186 9.49 15.77 -25.24
CA VAL A 186 9.66 15.99 -23.79
C VAL A 186 11.09 15.65 -23.35
N CYS A 187 11.61 14.50 -23.75
CA CYS A 187 12.97 14.07 -23.41
C CYS A 187 14.03 15.06 -23.93
N SER A 188 13.83 15.59 -25.13
CA SER A 188 14.76 16.57 -25.70
C SER A 188 14.72 17.90 -24.93
N VAL A 189 13.50 18.38 -24.60
CA VAL A 189 13.33 19.63 -23.83
C VAL A 189 13.93 19.50 -22.43
N PHE A 190 13.64 18.41 -21.72
CA PHE A 190 14.19 18.17 -20.37
C PHE A 190 15.70 18.01 -20.33
N ASN A 191 16.30 17.59 -21.46
CA ASN A 191 17.74 17.55 -21.66
C ASN A 191 18.34 18.87 -22.23
N GLY A 192 17.57 19.96 -22.27
CA GLY A 192 18.03 21.27 -22.78
C GLY A 192 18.16 21.36 -24.30
N GLN A 193 17.67 20.38 -25.05
CA GLN A 193 17.70 20.33 -26.52
C GLN A 193 16.40 20.88 -27.12
N THR A 194 16.01 22.10 -26.77
CA THR A 194 14.71 22.70 -27.07
C THR A 194 14.36 22.61 -28.56
N ALA A 195 15.27 23.00 -29.48
CA ALA A 195 14.98 22.96 -30.91
C ALA A 195 14.71 21.54 -31.46
N ALA A 196 15.36 20.52 -30.93
CA ALA A 196 15.06 19.12 -31.29
C ALA A 196 13.72 18.66 -30.73
N GLY A 197 13.38 19.15 -29.53
CA GLY A 197 12.08 18.91 -28.90
C GLY A 197 10.94 19.52 -29.70
N GLU A 198 11.04 20.80 -30.08
CA GLU A 198 10.06 21.51 -30.92
C GLU A 198 9.83 20.81 -32.26
N LEU A 199 10.89 20.41 -32.95
CA LEU A 199 10.75 19.66 -34.21
C LEU A 199 10.01 18.33 -34.02
N SER A 200 10.30 17.62 -32.94
CA SER A 200 9.62 16.34 -32.64
C SER A 200 8.14 16.57 -32.30
N ALA A 201 7.82 17.65 -31.59
CA ALA A 201 6.45 18.05 -31.28
C ALA A 201 5.67 18.44 -32.54
N GLU A 202 6.28 19.24 -33.46
CA GLU A 202 5.67 19.58 -34.76
C GLU A 202 5.35 18.34 -35.61
N LEU A 203 6.26 17.36 -35.63
CA LEU A 203 6.04 16.09 -36.31
C LEU A 203 4.92 15.27 -35.68
N ALA A 204 4.73 15.32 -34.36
CA ALA A 204 3.62 14.69 -33.67
C ALA A 204 2.31 15.41 -34.00
N ALA A 205 2.27 16.75 -33.89
CA ALA A 205 1.11 17.58 -34.16
C ALA A 205 0.62 17.45 -35.60
N ALA A 206 1.53 17.29 -36.56
CA ALA A 206 1.18 17.06 -37.98
C ALA A 206 0.44 15.73 -38.20
N ARG A 207 0.58 14.75 -37.30
CA ARG A 207 -0.13 13.46 -37.37
C ARG A 207 -1.39 13.44 -36.52
N GLU A 208 -1.29 13.95 -35.32
CA GLU A 208 -2.33 13.95 -34.30
C GLU A 208 -2.15 15.18 -33.40
N PRO A 209 -2.92 16.26 -33.63
CA PRO A 209 -2.84 17.46 -32.80
C PRO A 209 -3.24 17.18 -31.34
N ASP A 210 -2.52 17.77 -30.39
CA ASP A 210 -2.82 17.71 -28.95
C ASP A 210 -2.52 19.09 -28.35
N ALA A 211 -3.59 19.89 -28.22
CA ALA A 211 -3.47 21.28 -27.78
C ALA A 211 -3.01 21.41 -26.31
N GLU A 212 -3.33 20.43 -25.46
CA GLU A 212 -2.91 20.43 -24.07
C GLU A 212 -1.40 20.13 -23.97
N PHE A 213 -0.93 19.12 -24.69
CA PHE A 213 0.48 18.81 -24.79
C PHE A 213 1.30 20.01 -25.33
N ASP A 214 0.86 20.60 -26.42
CA ASP A 214 1.53 21.75 -27.06
C ASP A 214 1.63 22.93 -26.07
N ARG A 215 0.52 23.25 -25.36
CA ARG A 215 0.44 24.34 -24.37
C ARG A 215 1.42 24.10 -23.21
N LEU A 216 1.48 22.90 -22.68
CA LEU A 216 2.40 22.53 -21.59
C LEU A 216 3.86 22.60 -22.05
N LEU A 217 4.16 22.06 -23.23
CA LEU A 217 5.52 22.07 -23.78
C LEU A 217 6.00 23.50 -24.04
N TYR A 218 5.14 24.39 -24.61
CA TYR A 218 5.46 25.79 -24.84
C TYR A 218 5.69 26.56 -23.53
N ALA A 219 4.88 26.30 -22.49
CA ALA A 219 5.07 26.92 -21.20
C ALA A 219 6.47 26.64 -20.62
N ILE A 220 6.96 25.40 -20.74
CA ILE A 220 8.29 24.98 -20.30
C ILE A 220 9.39 25.59 -21.17
N THR A 221 9.26 25.52 -22.52
CA THR A 221 10.30 25.99 -23.45
C THR A 221 10.49 27.50 -23.41
N LEU A 222 9.42 28.25 -23.16
CA LEU A 222 9.47 29.71 -23.09
C LEU A 222 9.62 30.25 -21.66
N GLU A 223 9.66 29.36 -20.65
CA GLU A 223 9.68 29.71 -19.22
C GLU A 223 8.55 30.69 -18.84
N GLN A 224 7.35 30.48 -19.42
CA GLN A 224 6.20 31.34 -19.23
C GLN A 224 5.10 30.58 -18.47
N ALA A 225 4.50 31.26 -17.49
CA ALA A 225 3.35 30.71 -16.81
C ALA A 225 2.17 30.54 -17.76
N ILE A 226 1.38 29.49 -17.52
CA ILE A 226 0.22 29.16 -18.31
C ILE A 226 -0.89 30.19 -18.01
N GLU A 227 -1.40 30.86 -19.05
CA GLU A 227 -2.54 31.76 -18.94
C GLU A 227 -3.88 31.00 -19.01
N GLY A 228 -4.84 31.39 -18.17
CA GLY A 228 -6.17 30.78 -18.07
C GLY A 228 -6.16 29.48 -17.27
N ASP A 229 -7.12 28.58 -17.52
CA ASP A 229 -7.26 27.33 -16.76
C ASP A 229 -6.03 26.44 -16.94
N PHE A 230 -5.50 25.94 -15.83
CA PHE A 230 -4.36 25.04 -15.84
C PHE A 230 -4.77 23.69 -16.45
N PRO A 231 -3.95 23.08 -17.33
CA PRO A 231 -4.26 21.79 -17.94
C PRO A 231 -4.47 20.69 -16.89
N THR A 232 -5.45 19.82 -17.16
CA THR A 232 -5.80 18.67 -16.32
C THR A 232 -5.35 17.37 -17.00
N PRO A 233 -4.09 16.92 -16.77
CA PRO A 233 -3.51 15.83 -17.53
C PRO A 233 -4.26 14.50 -17.31
N VAL A 234 -4.41 13.75 -18.42
CA VAL A 234 -5.09 12.45 -18.45
C VAL A 234 -4.15 11.29 -18.77
N ASN A 235 -2.85 11.54 -18.83
CA ASN A 235 -1.82 10.53 -19.06
C ASN A 235 -0.49 10.93 -18.36
N GLY A 236 0.43 9.97 -18.20
CA GLY A 236 1.67 10.19 -17.46
C GLY A 236 2.60 11.22 -18.11
N LEU A 237 2.65 11.25 -19.44
CA LEU A 237 3.49 12.21 -20.19
C LEU A 237 3.05 13.66 -19.93
N ASN A 238 1.73 13.95 -20.10
CA ASN A 238 1.18 15.28 -19.86
C ASN A 238 1.25 15.63 -18.36
N TYR A 239 1.13 14.65 -17.47
CA TYR A 239 1.28 14.85 -16.02
C TYR A 239 2.70 15.31 -15.66
N ALA A 240 3.73 14.68 -16.24
CA ALA A 240 5.13 15.11 -16.04
C ALA A 240 5.38 16.53 -16.56
N LEU A 241 4.82 16.89 -17.72
CA LEU A 241 4.89 18.24 -18.27
C LEU A 241 4.19 19.26 -17.37
N ALA A 242 2.99 18.92 -16.88
CA ALA A 242 2.23 19.81 -16.02
C ALA A 242 2.98 20.09 -14.71
N LEU A 243 3.63 19.08 -14.12
CA LEU A 243 4.47 19.24 -12.93
C LEU A 243 5.74 20.09 -13.18
N ALA A 244 6.26 20.10 -14.41
CA ALA A 244 7.44 20.86 -14.78
C ALA A 244 7.12 22.29 -15.28
N ALA A 245 5.87 22.55 -15.64
CA ALA A 245 5.45 23.84 -16.18
C ALA A 245 5.55 24.95 -15.11
N PRO A 246 5.98 26.17 -15.48
CA PRO A 246 5.95 27.30 -14.56
C PRO A 246 4.52 27.60 -14.08
N SER A 247 4.32 27.64 -12.75
CA SER A 247 3.05 27.99 -12.13
C SER A 247 2.93 29.49 -11.92
N THR A 248 1.68 30.01 -11.83
CA THR A 248 1.44 31.38 -11.36
C THR A 248 1.76 31.52 -9.87
N ALA A 249 1.98 32.75 -9.40
CA ALA A 249 2.33 33.02 -8.01
C ALA A 249 1.28 32.57 -6.98
N ASP A 250 0.05 32.27 -7.42
CA ASP A 250 -1.05 31.81 -6.58
C ASP A 250 -1.15 30.28 -6.45
N GLY A 251 -0.17 29.53 -7.00
CA GLY A 251 -0.04 28.10 -6.79
C GLY A 251 -1.21 27.28 -7.37
N GLU A 252 -1.47 27.39 -8.67
CA GLU A 252 -2.37 26.46 -9.34
C GLU A 252 -1.77 25.04 -9.35
N TRP A 253 -2.57 24.09 -8.92
CA TRP A 253 -2.10 22.74 -8.63
C TRP A 253 -2.37 21.79 -9.79
N VAL A 254 -1.34 21.04 -10.13
CA VAL A 254 -1.49 19.95 -11.10
C VAL A 254 -2.39 18.89 -10.50
N ARG A 255 -3.54 18.64 -11.13
CA ARG A 255 -4.45 17.56 -10.78
C ARG A 255 -4.75 16.73 -12.01
N PRO A 256 -4.80 15.39 -11.91
CA PRO A 256 -5.31 14.55 -12.97
C PRO A 256 -6.75 14.95 -13.34
N GLY A 257 -7.07 14.97 -14.63
CA GLY A 257 -8.42 15.27 -15.10
C GLY A 257 -9.41 14.14 -14.79
N GLU A 258 -10.71 14.41 -14.92
CA GLU A 258 -11.77 13.41 -14.70
C GLU A 258 -11.63 12.16 -15.60
N ALA A 259 -11.05 12.33 -16.79
CA ALA A 259 -10.77 11.22 -17.71
C ALA A 259 -9.43 10.52 -17.46
N ALA A 260 -8.69 10.92 -16.43
CA ALA A 260 -7.43 10.29 -16.09
C ALA A 260 -7.66 8.84 -15.62
N PRO A 261 -6.78 7.90 -15.99
CA PRO A 261 -6.86 6.54 -15.48
C PRO A 261 -6.65 6.51 -13.97
N HIS A 262 -7.32 5.60 -13.30
CA HIS A 262 -7.29 5.50 -11.83
C HIS A 262 -5.86 5.36 -11.28
N TRP A 263 -4.97 4.63 -11.96
CA TRP A 263 -3.57 4.51 -11.55
C TRP A 263 -2.84 5.86 -11.50
N LEU A 264 -3.18 6.81 -12.39
CA LEU A 264 -2.57 8.14 -12.38
C LEU A 264 -3.08 8.99 -11.20
N VAL A 265 -4.37 8.86 -10.90
CA VAL A 265 -4.97 9.49 -9.70
C VAL A 265 -4.30 8.95 -8.44
N GLN A 266 -4.12 7.63 -8.34
CA GLN A 266 -3.41 7.02 -7.19
C GLN A 266 -1.96 7.50 -7.05
N ILE A 267 -1.20 7.63 -8.15
CA ILE A 267 0.16 8.19 -8.11
C ILE A 267 0.13 9.63 -7.59
N HIS A 268 -0.83 10.42 -8.05
CA HIS A 268 -1.00 11.80 -7.59
C HIS A 268 -1.31 11.88 -6.08
N GLU A 269 -2.25 11.07 -5.59
CA GLU A 269 -2.60 10.98 -4.18
C GLU A 269 -1.43 10.51 -3.30
N GLN A 270 -0.66 9.52 -3.76
CA GLN A 270 0.52 9.01 -3.04
C GLN A 270 1.68 10.03 -2.99
N ARG A 271 1.78 10.90 -3.98
CA ARG A 271 2.77 11.98 -3.98
C ARG A 271 2.53 12.96 -2.83
N GLY A 272 1.34 12.94 -2.25
CA GLY A 272 0.89 13.83 -1.20
C GLY A 272 0.56 15.21 -1.72
N ALA A 273 -0.16 15.96 -0.90
CA ALA A 273 -0.21 17.40 -1.05
C ALA A 273 1.23 17.88 -0.88
N GLY A 274 1.92 18.24 -1.96
CA GLY A 274 3.26 18.85 -1.90
C GLY A 274 3.28 19.99 -0.89
N ASP A 275 4.38 20.72 -0.70
CA ASP A 275 4.56 21.80 0.26
C ASP A 275 3.43 22.86 0.26
N PHE A 276 2.21 22.42 0.59
CA PHE A 276 1.03 23.27 0.70
C PHE A 276 1.06 24.03 2.01
N SER A 277 1.53 25.22 1.96
CA SER A 277 1.31 26.19 3.02
C SER A 277 0.06 27.00 2.67
N TYR A 278 -1.11 26.57 3.08
CA TYR A 278 -2.37 27.30 2.83
C TYR A 278 -2.51 28.53 3.71
N SER A 279 -1.94 28.52 4.91
CA SER A 279 -1.92 29.66 5.80
C SER A 279 -0.68 29.67 6.70
N ALA A 280 -0.55 30.74 7.50
CA ALA A 280 0.54 30.88 8.45
C ALA A 280 0.37 30.02 9.72
N THR A 281 -0.81 29.41 9.96
CA THR A 281 -1.08 28.66 11.19
C THR A 281 -1.98 27.44 10.93
N PRO A 282 -1.63 26.24 11.47
CA PRO A 282 -2.44 25.02 11.35
C PRO A 282 -3.88 25.18 11.87
N ALA A 283 -4.09 25.99 12.91
CA ALA A 283 -5.42 26.24 13.47
C ALA A 283 -6.34 27.00 12.48
N ALA A 284 -5.80 27.96 11.72
CA ALA A 284 -6.56 28.66 10.70
C ALA A 284 -6.88 27.76 9.50
N ASP A 285 -5.95 26.86 9.16
CA ASP A 285 -6.17 25.88 8.10
C ASP A 285 -7.23 24.85 8.50
N LEU A 286 -7.24 24.38 9.74
CA LEU A 286 -8.27 23.49 10.26
C LEU A 286 -9.67 24.15 10.22
N ALA A 287 -9.78 25.40 10.68
CA ALA A 287 -11.04 26.17 10.59
C ALA A 287 -11.48 26.36 9.14
N ARG A 288 -10.54 26.63 8.21
CA ARG A 288 -10.84 26.74 6.79
C ARG A 288 -11.34 25.43 6.18
N ALA A 289 -10.82 24.29 6.64
CA ALA A 289 -11.27 22.98 6.17
C ALA A 289 -12.76 22.73 6.41
N GLU A 290 -13.37 23.36 7.43
CA GLU A 290 -14.81 23.29 7.68
C GLU A 290 -15.66 23.97 6.59
N GLU A 291 -15.08 24.96 5.89
CA GLU A 291 -15.73 25.69 4.79
C GLU A 291 -15.52 25.01 3.41
N LEU A 292 -14.63 24.04 3.33
CA LEU A 292 -14.24 23.34 2.11
C LEU A 292 -14.91 21.98 2.01
N SER A 293 -14.93 21.42 0.79
CA SER A 293 -15.42 20.08 0.51
C SER A 293 -14.53 19.34 -0.49
N GLY A 294 -14.68 18.02 -0.57
CA GLY A 294 -13.95 17.16 -1.52
C GLY A 294 -12.43 17.29 -1.37
N GLN A 295 -11.71 17.25 -2.51
CA GLN A 295 -10.24 17.20 -2.50
C GLN A 295 -9.59 18.40 -1.81
N SER A 296 -10.15 19.61 -1.96
CA SER A 296 -9.59 20.82 -1.32
C SER A 296 -9.63 20.74 0.20
N ARG A 297 -10.70 20.18 0.78
CA ARG A 297 -10.79 19.92 2.21
C ARG A 297 -9.76 18.88 2.64
N HIS A 298 -9.67 17.80 1.89
CA HIS A 298 -8.72 16.71 2.13
C HIS A 298 -7.26 17.19 2.14
N ASP A 299 -6.86 17.99 1.15
CA ASP A 299 -5.50 18.52 1.04
C ASP A 299 -5.14 19.41 2.23
N VAL A 300 -6.08 20.28 2.67
CA VAL A 300 -5.88 21.13 3.86
C VAL A 300 -5.71 20.30 5.12
N LEU A 301 -6.57 19.27 5.34
CA LEU A 301 -6.47 18.41 6.52
C LEU A 301 -5.15 17.63 6.56
N ILE A 302 -4.68 17.11 5.41
CA ILE A 302 -3.36 16.47 5.31
C ILE A 302 -2.24 17.46 5.65
N SER A 303 -2.32 18.72 5.18
CA SER A 303 -1.33 19.73 5.52
C SER A 303 -1.27 20.00 7.03
N VAL A 304 -2.43 20.11 7.70
CA VAL A 304 -2.49 20.28 9.17
C VAL A 304 -1.88 19.07 9.89
N LEU A 305 -2.21 17.85 9.42
CA LEU A 305 -1.68 16.61 9.99
C LEU A 305 -0.14 16.53 9.85
N ALA A 306 0.40 16.90 8.69
CA ALA A 306 1.84 16.85 8.39
C ALA A 306 2.65 17.91 9.13
N GLN A 307 2.11 19.11 9.39
CA GLN A 307 2.80 20.18 10.11
C GLN A 307 3.12 19.83 11.56
N GLY A 308 2.30 19.02 12.21
CA GLY A 308 2.57 18.22 13.40
C GLY A 308 3.14 18.90 14.66
N GLU A 309 3.33 20.23 14.72
CA GLU A 309 3.85 20.92 15.92
C GLU A 309 2.83 20.90 17.07
N ASP A 310 1.55 21.13 16.75
CA ASP A 310 0.44 20.98 17.70
C ASP A 310 -0.26 19.64 17.49
N ARG A 311 -0.02 18.71 18.41
CA ARG A 311 -0.55 17.34 18.33
C ARG A 311 -2.06 17.23 18.56
N LEU A 312 -2.69 18.22 19.20
CA LEU A 312 -4.15 18.26 19.35
C LEU A 312 -4.81 18.68 18.03
N LEU A 313 -4.23 19.65 17.32
CA LEU A 313 -4.69 20.01 15.97
C LEU A 313 -4.49 18.86 14.98
N ALA A 314 -3.37 18.14 15.07
CA ALA A 314 -3.14 16.94 14.27
C ALA A 314 -4.19 15.84 14.56
N ALA A 315 -4.57 15.65 15.84
CA ALA A 315 -5.62 14.70 16.19
C ALA A 315 -6.98 15.11 15.60
N ALA A 316 -7.35 16.40 15.69
CA ALA A 316 -8.59 16.91 15.11
C ALA A 316 -8.61 16.78 13.57
N ALA A 317 -7.49 17.05 12.89
CA ALA A 317 -7.37 16.85 11.45
C ALA A 317 -7.50 15.36 11.08
N LEU A 318 -6.89 14.45 11.84
CA LEU A 318 -7.02 13.02 11.64
C LEU A 318 -8.46 12.55 11.83
N THR A 319 -9.14 13.02 12.89
CA THR A 319 -10.57 12.72 13.12
C THR A 319 -11.40 13.14 11.92
N ALA A 320 -11.21 14.37 11.41
CA ALA A 320 -11.95 14.87 10.25
C ALA A 320 -11.67 14.05 8.97
N LEU A 321 -10.42 13.62 8.74
CA LEU A 321 -10.07 12.73 7.63
C LEU A 321 -10.73 11.35 7.74
N LEU A 322 -10.84 10.81 8.96
CA LEU A 322 -11.52 9.54 9.21
C LEU A 322 -13.05 9.67 9.08
N ASP A 323 -13.63 10.82 9.42
CA ASP A 323 -15.05 11.11 9.21
C ASP A 323 -15.38 11.18 7.72
N ASP A 324 -14.62 11.97 6.96
CA ASP A 324 -14.79 12.09 5.50
C ASP A 324 -14.66 10.71 4.82
N ALA A 325 -13.72 9.88 5.28
CA ALA A 325 -13.53 8.52 4.75
C ALA A 325 -14.65 7.57 5.15
N ALA A 326 -15.21 7.69 6.35
CA ALA A 326 -16.36 6.90 6.78
C ALA A 326 -17.60 7.23 5.93
N GLU A 327 -17.86 8.50 5.66
CA GLU A 327 -18.93 8.95 4.76
C GLU A 327 -18.75 8.44 3.33
N ALA A 328 -17.49 8.37 2.86
CA ALA A 328 -17.13 7.83 1.54
C ALA A 328 -17.12 6.28 1.49
N GLY A 329 -17.24 5.59 2.62
CA GLY A 329 -17.16 4.11 2.71
C GLY A 329 -15.74 3.55 2.63
N ASP A 330 -14.69 4.38 2.77
CA ASP A 330 -13.26 3.99 2.73
C ASP A 330 -12.55 4.16 4.09
N LEU A 331 -13.26 3.98 5.19
CA LEU A 331 -12.66 4.14 6.52
C LEU A 331 -11.43 3.23 6.75
N PRO A 332 -11.44 1.91 6.40
CA PRO A 332 -10.25 1.08 6.57
C PRO A 332 -9.06 1.58 5.75
N GLY A 333 -9.28 2.10 4.53
CA GLY A 333 -8.25 2.68 3.68
C GLY A 333 -7.61 3.92 4.30
N ALA A 334 -8.42 4.83 4.81
CA ALA A 334 -7.94 6.01 5.51
C ALA A 334 -7.18 5.67 6.80
N MET A 335 -7.69 4.71 7.59
CA MET A 335 -7.03 4.24 8.81
C MET A 335 -5.64 3.66 8.52
N ARG A 336 -5.47 2.92 7.41
CA ARG A 336 -4.14 2.45 6.98
C ARG A 336 -3.24 3.60 6.54
N ARG A 337 -3.79 4.52 5.75
CA ARG A 337 -3.02 5.65 5.20
C ARG A 337 -2.47 6.54 6.30
N PHE A 338 -3.29 6.87 7.29
CA PHE A 338 -2.98 7.84 8.34
C PHE A 338 -2.67 7.21 9.70
N GLY A 339 -2.80 5.90 9.85
CA GLY A 339 -2.62 5.19 11.14
C GLY A 339 -1.23 5.36 11.76
N GLY A 340 -0.20 5.64 10.96
CA GLY A 340 1.14 5.93 11.44
C GLY A 340 1.22 7.18 12.33
N GLU A 341 0.37 8.18 12.08
CA GLU A 341 0.33 9.43 12.84
C GLU A 341 -0.21 9.22 14.26
N VAL A 342 -1.04 8.21 14.47
CA VAL A 342 -1.61 7.86 15.79
C VAL A 342 -0.54 7.64 16.85
N ALA A 343 0.65 7.16 16.46
CA ALA A 343 1.76 6.93 17.38
C ALA A 343 2.24 8.21 18.07
N THR A 344 2.01 9.37 17.47
CA THR A 344 2.47 10.68 17.92
C THR A 344 1.42 11.46 18.69
N LEU A 345 0.15 11.01 18.67
CA LEU A 345 -0.95 11.70 19.32
C LEU A 345 -0.91 11.56 20.84
N PRO A 346 -1.23 12.64 21.60
CA PRO A 346 -1.36 12.55 23.05
C PRO A 346 -2.66 11.82 23.43
N MET A 347 -2.64 11.11 24.56
CA MET A 347 -3.82 10.43 25.11
C MET A 347 -4.44 11.31 26.20
N THR A 348 -5.11 12.38 25.79
CA THR A 348 -5.83 13.33 26.65
C THR A 348 -7.33 13.04 26.65
N GLU A 349 -8.09 13.72 27.51
CA GLU A 349 -9.54 13.59 27.53
C GLU A 349 -10.15 13.91 26.15
N ASP A 350 -9.66 14.98 25.48
CA ASP A 350 -10.15 15.40 24.18
C ASP A 350 -9.89 14.34 23.09
N THR A 351 -8.70 13.73 23.09
CA THR A 351 -8.35 12.73 22.06
C THR A 351 -8.92 11.34 22.35
N LEU A 352 -9.28 11.04 23.61
CA LEU A 352 -9.92 9.78 23.97
C LEU A 352 -11.35 9.66 23.42
N ALA A 353 -12.00 10.77 23.07
CA ALA A 353 -13.30 10.75 22.39
C ALA A 353 -13.23 9.92 21.07
N ASP A 354 -12.13 10.08 20.30
CA ASP A 354 -11.85 9.34 19.07
C ASP A 354 -10.87 8.17 19.27
N GLY A 355 -10.46 7.92 20.51
CA GLY A 355 -9.44 6.95 20.87
C GLY A 355 -9.72 5.52 20.39
N TYR A 356 -10.98 5.13 20.28
CA TYR A 356 -11.39 3.85 19.70
C TYR A 356 -10.98 3.74 18.22
N ARG A 357 -11.26 4.77 17.42
CA ARG A 357 -10.87 4.84 16.00
C ARG A 357 -9.36 4.91 15.83
N PHE A 358 -8.67 5.63 16.71
CA PHE A 358 -7.21 5.69 16.73
C PHE A 358 -6.58 4.33 17.07
N ALA A 359 -7.17 3.58 18.02
CA ALA A 359 -6.72 2.22 18.31
C ALA A 359 -6.87 1.29 17.09
N LEU A 360 -8.01 1.34 16.39
CA LEU A 360 -8.24 0.57 15.17
C LEU A 360 -7.30 0.98 14.04
N ALA A 361 -7.04 2.28 13.86
CA ALA A 361 -6.09 2.77 12.87
C ALA A 361 -4.66 2.29 13.16
N ALA A 362 -4.24 2.29 14.43
CA ALA A 362 -2.94 1.74 14.83
C ALA A 362 -2.84 0.22 14.56
N ILE A 363 -3.93 -0.54 14.75
CA ILE A 363 -3.98 -1.98 14.42
C ILE A 363 -3.81 -2.18 12.92
N LEU A 364 -4.59 -1.47 12.09
CA LEU A 364 -4.51 -1.58 10.63
C LEU A 364 -3.16 -1.14 10.07
N ASN A 365 -2.45 -0.25 10.77
CA ASN A 365 -1.09 0.16 10.43
C ASN A 365 -0.01 -0.79 11.00
N GLY A 366 -0.39 -1.86 11.70
CA GLY A 366 0.52 -2.86 12.26
C GLY A 366 1.19 -2.48 13.59
N ASP A 367 0.91 -1.31 14.18
CA ASP A 367 1.49 -0.92 15.48
C ASP A 367 0.62 -1.39 16.66
N LEU A 368 0.68 -2.69 16.94
CA LEU A 368 -0.06 -3.31 18.03
C LEU A 368 0.34 -2.77 19.41
N ARG A 369 1.53 -2.21 19.55
CA ARG A 369 1.97 -1.61 20.82
C ARG A 369 1.21 -0.31 21.10
N ILE A 370 1.09 0.54 20.09
CA ILE A 370 0.31 1.79 20.19
C ILE A 370 -1.18 1.47 20.37
N ALA A 371 -1.71 0.51 19.61
CA ALA A 371 -3.10 0.09 19.74
C ALA A 371 -3.45 -0.37 21.17
N ARG A 372 -2.59 -1.18 21.80
CA ARG A 372 -2.78 -1.61 23.20
C ARG A 372 -2.72 -0.43 24.18
N ARG A 373 -1.85 0.54 23.95
CA ARG A 373 -1.80 1.75 24.79
C ARG A 373 -3.10 2.55 24.71
N TRP A 374 -3.66 2.74 23.51
CA TRP A 374 -4.95 3.39 23.34
C TRP A 374 -6.08 2.59 24.00
N ARG A 375 -6.10 1.28 23.81
CA ARG A 375 -7.05 0.39 24.48
C ARG A 375 -7.00 0.54 26.02
N ASP A 376 -5.82 0.52 26.59
CA ASP A 376 -5.63 0.65 28.03
C ASP A 376 -6.06 2.03 28.55
N ALA A 377 -5.78 3.10 27.79
CA ALA A 377 -6.25 4.44 28.10
C ALA A 377 -7.78 4.56 28.00
N LEU A 378 -8.42 3.91 27.02
CA LEU A 378 -9.87 3.84 26.88
C LEU A 378 -10.58 3.09 28.03
N LEU A 379 -9.87 2.19 28.71
CA LEU A 379 -10.38 1.47 29.86
C LEU A 379 -10.13 2.20 31.19
N SER A 380 -9.00 2.91 31.31
CA SER A 380 -8.51 3.49 32.56
C SER A 380 -8.77 5.00 32.67
N GLY A 381 -9.13 5.65 31.57
CA GLY A 381 -9.18 7.10 31.45
C GLY A 381 -7.83 7.75 31.13
N PRO A 382 -7.79 9.07 30.87
CA PRO A 382 -6.58 9.80 30.59
C PRO A 382 -5.61 9.68 31.77
N ALA A 383 -4.31 9.52 31.47
CA ALA A 383 -3.29 9.54 32.50
C ALA A 383 -3.39 10.86 33.29
N ARG A 384 -3.77 10.78 34.54
CA ARG A 384 -3.71 11.97 35.41
C ARG A 384 -2.26 12.46 35.39
N PRO A 385 -2.02 13.75 35.11
CA PRO A 385 -0.68 14.30 35.34
C PRO A 385 -0.35 13.95 36.80
N GLU A 386 0.75 13.22 37.02
CA GLU A 386 1.23 12.96 38.37
C GLU A 386 1.23 14.31 39.07
N ALA A 387 0.34 14.46 40.07
CA ALA A 387 0.31 15.65 40.89
C ALA A 387 1.75 15.83 41.34
N SER A 388 2.41 16.87 40.89
CA SER A 388 3.79 17.20 41.27
C SER A 388 3.84 17.01 42.75
N MET A 389 4.49 15.95 43.22
CA MET A 389 4.72 15.78 44.65
C MET A 389 5.34 17.11 45.10
N PRO A 390 4.72 17.83 46.03
CA PRO A 390 5.32 19.07 46.50
C PRO A 390 6.73 18.70 46.88
N ALA A 391 7.72 19.35 46.26
CA ALA A 391 9.11 19.16 46.58
C ALA A 391 9.20 19.36 48.08
N LEU A 392 9.39 18.27 48.83
CA LEU A 392 9.70 18.36 50.24
C LEU A 392 10.97 19.20 50.31
N ALA A 393 10.79 20.44 50.74
CA ALA A 393 11.88 21.36 50.89
C ALA A 393 12.87 20.72 51.84
N ALA A 394 14.09 20.48 51.36
CA ALA A 394 15.20 19.90 52.11
C ALA A 394 15.65 20.76 53.31
N SER A 395 14.85 21.80 53.67
CA SER A 395 15.11 22.71 54.80
C SER A 395 14.54 22.27 56.12
N ASP A 396 13.65 21.25 56.19
CA ASP A 396 12.99 20.91 57.44
C ASP A 396 13.64 19.77 58.24
N PHE A 397 14.78 19.27 57.77
CA PHE A 397 15.50 18.15 58.47
C PHE A 397 16.63 18.59 59.38
N MET A 398 16.89 19.89 59.60
CA MET A 398 18.03 20.38 60.37
C MET A 398 17.68 21.35 61.53
N SER A 399 16.52 21.21 62.19
CA SER A 399 16.29 21.93 63.43
C SER A 399 15.28 21.23 64.33
N ALA A 400 15.61 20.01 64.81
CA ALA A 400 14.98 19.46 65.99
C ALA A 400 16.02 19.48 67.15
N GLY A 401 16.22 20.68 67.70
CA GLY A 401 16.89 20.90 68.95
C GLY A 401 15.86 21.23 70.02
N LEU A 402 15.80 20.42 71.05
CA LEU A 402 15.13 20.55 72.33
C LEU A 402 14.79 21.95 72.76
N GLU A 403 13.50 22.24 73.08
CA GLU A 403 13.13 22.97 74.30
C GLU A 403 11.66 22.68 74.67
N ASP A 404 11.50 22.19 75.86
CA ASP A 404 10.29 21.91 76.64
C ASP A 404 9.61 23.23 77.07
N LYS A 405 8.30 23.40 76.75
CA LYS A 405 7.38 24.25 77.55
C LYS A 405 5.93 23.89 77.27
N PRO A 406 5.11 23.77 78.32
CA PRO A 406 3.73 23.37 78.18
C PRO A 406 2.78 24.59 78.05
N GLY A 407 1.69 24.42 77.31
CA GLY A 407 0.43 25.17 77.48
C GLY A 407 0.14 26.22 76.44
N ALA A 408 -0.66 25.89 75.46
CA ALA A 408 -1.61 26.81 74.80
C ALA A 408 -2.71 26.03 74.05
N GLU A 409 -3.90 26.47 74.25
CA GLU A 409 -5.21 26.05 73.83
C GLU A 409 -5.37 25.55 72.39
N THR A 410 -6.13 24.46 72.29
CA THR A 410 -6.64 23.83 71.08
C THR A 410 -7.63 24.75 70.38
N THR A 411 -7.21 25.49 69.38
CA THR A 411 -8.12 26.07 68.38
C THR A 411 -8.33 25.06 67.27
N ALA A 412 -9.61 24.68 67.07
CA ALA A 412 -10.05 23.75 66.03
C ALA A 412 -9.55 24.20 64.64
N ALA A 413 -8.85 23.32 63.96
CA ALA A 413 -8.51 23.49 62.52
C ALA A 413 -9.81 23.51 61.71
N PRO A 414 -9.90 24.39 60.67
CA PRO A 414 -11.03 24.34 59.74
C PRO A 414 -11.05 22.98 59.07
N ALA A 415 -12.23 22.37 59.00
CA ALA A 415 -12.48 21.14 58.28
C ALA A 415 -11.87 21.24 56.88
N ALA A 416 -10.98 20.28 56.55
CA ALA A 416 -10.49 20.11 55.19
C ALA A 416 -11.70 19.99 54.28
N ALA A 417 -11.82 20.92 53.32
CA ALA A 417 -12.80 20.78 52.26
C ALA A 417 -12.59 19.44 51.60
N GLU A 418 -13.61 18.61 51.57
CA GLU A 418 -13.61 17.40 50.75
C GLU A 418 -13.25 17.80 49.32
N PRO A 419 -12.31 17.07 48.63
CA PRO A 419 -12.04 17.39 47.25
C PRO A 419 -13.35 17.25 46.49
N VAL A 420 -13.80 18.33 45.87
CA VAL A 420 -14.84 18.31 44.85
C VAL A 420 -14.27 17.38 43.76
N VAL A 421 -14.82 16.16 43.71
CA VAL A 421 -14.61 15.27 42.57
C VAL A 421 -15.36 15.98 41.44
N GLU A 422 -14.64 16.74 40.61
CA GLU A 422 -15.16 17.13 39.31
C GLU A 422 -15.57 15.84 38.62
N ASP A 423 -16.85 15.73 38.27
CA ASP A 423 -17.38 14.60 37.51
C ASP A 423 -16.50 14.42 36.27
N ALA A 424 -15.72 13.35 36.25
CA ALA A 424 -14.93 13.00 35.10
C ALA A 424 -15.87 12.82 33.89
N SER A 425 -15.77 13.67 32.90
CA SER A 425 -16.58 13.60 31.66
C SER A 425 -16.27 12.35 30.84
N TRP A 426 -15.15 11.67 31.15
CA TRP A 426 -14.72 10.47 30.48
C TRP A 426 -15.61 9.25 30.88
N GLN A 427 -16.05 8.51 29.85
CA GLN A 427 -16.78 7.25 30.02
C GLN A 427 -15.98 6.09 29.44
N PRO A 428 -15.92 4.93 30.12
CA PRO A 428 -15.24 3.76 29.60
C PRO A 428 -15.89 3.26 28.30
N LEU A 429 -15.05 2.65 27.45
CA LEU A 429 -15.45 2.12 26.15
C LEU A 429 -16.65 1.14 26.29
N PRO A 430 -17.69 1.25 25.46
CA PRO A 430 -18.80 0.30 25.45
C PRO A 430 -18.33 -1.13 25.22
N ALA A 431 -18.94 -2.11 25.89
CA ALA A 431 -18.53 -3.52 25.81
C ALA A 431 -18.51 -4.05 24.37
N ALA A 432 -19.45 -3.63 23.52
CA ALA A 432 -19.49 -4.03 22.12
C ALA A 432 -18.25 -3.53 21.33
N GLN A 433 -17.83 -2.29 21.56
CA GLN A 433 -16.63 -1.73 20.93
C GLN A 433 -15.35 -2.39 21.46
N LEU A 434 -15.33 -2.75 22.75
CA LEU A 434 -14.19 -3.49 23.33
C LEU A 434 -14.03 -4.88 22.70
N VAL A 435 -15.13 -5.60 22.47
CA VAL A 435 -15.11 -6.90 21.77
C VAL A 435 -14.51 -6.76 20.37
N ILE A 436 -14.93 -5.73 19.61
CA ILE A 436 -14.39 -5.47 18.26
C ILE A 436 -12.89 -5.15 18.34
N LEU A 437 -12.47 -4.31 19.28
CA LEU A 437 -11.07 -3.93 19.46
C LEU A 437 -10.20 -5.12 19.85
N ASP A 438 -10.68 -5.98 20.76
CA ASP A 438 -9.95 -7.18 21.19
C ASP A 438 -9.88 -8.24 20.07
N MET A 439 -10.93 -8.39 19.27
CA MET A 439 -10.91 -9.21 18.07
C MET A 439 -9.92 -8.66 17.04
N ALA A 440 -9.93 -7.36 16.77
CA ALA A 440 -9.00 -6.72 15.85
C ALA A 440 -7.53 -6.95 16.27
N LEU A 441 -7.24 -6.81 17.57
CA LEU A 441 -5.91 -7.12 18.12
C LEU A 441 -5.53 -8.60 17.95
N ALA A 442 -6.48 -9.53 18.11
CA ALA A 442 -6.24 -10.95 17.96
C ALA A 442 -6.00 -11.35 16.48
N LEU A 443 -6.76 -10.77 15.55
CA LEU A 443 -6.56 -10.99 14.11
C LEU A 443 -5.19 -10.46 13.67
N ALA A 444 -4.87 -9.23 14.02
CA ALA A 444 -3.60 -8.61 13.63
C ALA A 444 -2.37 -9.27 14.29
N ALA A 445 -2.55 -9.95 15.44
CA ALA A 445 -1.49 -10.73 16.09
C ALA A 445 -1.43 -12.19 15.64
N ASP A 446 -2.30 -12.63 14.74
CA ASP A 446 -2.51 -14.04 14.34
C ASP A 446 -2.64 -14.99 15.55
N THR A 447 -3.47 -14.61 16.52
CA THR A 447 -3.77 -15.42 17.73
C THR A 447 -5.22 -15.93 17.73
N VAL A 448 -5.75 -16.17 16.54
CA VAL A 448 -7.15 -16.60 16.35
C VAL A 448 -7.44 -18.00 16.89
N ASP A 449 -6.44 -18.84 17.04
CA ASP A 449 -6.50 -20.19 17.61
C ASP A 449 -6.53 -20.20 19.16
N SER A 450 -6.41 -19.02 19.79
CA SER A 450 -6.40 -18.93 21.25
C SER A 450 -7.76 -19.28 21.86
N PRO A 451 -7.80 -19.89 23.06
CA PRO A 451 -9.07 -20.18 23.76
C PRO A 451 -9.91 -18.92 24.06
N ALA A 452 -9.27 -17.75 24.18
CA ALA A 452 -9.95 -16.48 24.41
C ALA A 452 -10.81 -16.06 23.21
N MET A 453 -10.46 -16.51 21.99
CA MET A 453 -11.18 -16.20 20.77
C MET A 453 -12.62 -16.74 20.79
N GLU A 454 -12.90 -17.89 21.45
CA GLU A 454 -14.26 -18.43 21.54
C GLU A 454 -15.24 -17.43 22.17
N ALA A 455 -14.84 -16.81 23.29
CA ALA A 455 -15.68 -15.81 23.97
C ALA A 455 -15.84 -14.53 23.13
N LEU A 456 -14.79 -14.09 22.43
CA LEU A 456 -14.84 -12.92 21.54
C LEU A 456 -15.77 -13.17 20.35
N LEU A 457 -15.66 -14.33 19.69
CA LEU A 457 -16.51 -14.72 18.57
C LEU A 457 -17.99 -14.83 18.99
N ALA A 458 -18.26 -15.40 20.16
CA ALA A 458 -19.62 -15.50 20.70
C ALA A 458 -20.22 -14.12 20.94
N ALA A 459 -19.49 -13.21 21.60
CA ALA A 459 -19.93 -11.85 21.87
C ALA A 459 -20.09 -11.03 20.57
N TYR A 460 -19.19 -11.21 19.61
CA TYR A 460 -19.26 -10.58 18.28
C TYR A 460 -20.52 -11.04 17.52
N LEU A 461 -20.79 -12.34 17.50
CA LEU A 461 -21.97 -12.90 16.85
C LEU A 461 -23.27 -12.45 17.55
N GLU A 462 -23.27 -12.35 18.87
CA GLU A 462 -24.41 -11.83 19.64
C GLU A 462 -24.70 -10.36 19.29
N GLY A 463 -23.68 -9.53 19.18
CA GLY A 463 -23.80 -8.11 18.84
C GLY A 463 -24.16 -7.84 17.39
N GLN A 464 -23.59 -8.59 16.44
CA GLN A 464 -23.73 -8.36 14.99
C GLN A 464 -24.75 -9.29 14.30
N GLY A 465 -25.19 -10.32 14.99
CA GLY A 465 -26.18 -11.27 14.48
C GLY A 465 -25.73 -12.02 13.21
N VAL A 466 -26.68 -12.30 12.33
CA VAL A 466 -26.46 -13.07 11.10
C VAL A 466 -25.44 -12.41 10.15
N ALA A 467 -25.25 -11.10 10.24
CA ALA A 467 -24.27 -10.37 9.42
C ALA A 467 -22.82 -10.81 9.69
N ALA A 468 -22.50 -11.17 10.95
CA ALA A 468 -21.16 -11.65 11.34
C ALA A 468 -20.88 -13.10 10.97
N LEU A 469 -21.89 -13.85 10.55
CA LEU A 469 -21.80 -15.31 10.37
C LEU A 469 -20.69 -15.73 9.39
N GLY A 470 -20.52 -14.98 8.30
CA GLY A 470 -19.49 -15.24 7.31
C GLY A 470 -18.08 -15.07 7.88
N ASP A 471 -17.86 -14.03 8.65
CA ASP A 471 -16.55 -13.73 9.25
C ASP A 471 -16.20 -14.79 10.31
N VAL A 472 -17.16 -15.17 11.17
CA VAL A 472 -16.99 -16.22 12.20
C VAL A 472 -16.65 -17.57 11.55
N LEU A 473 -17.37 -17.98 10.50
CA LEU A 473 -17.11 -19.24 9.79
C LEU A 473 -15.77 -19.23 9.07
N ALA A 474 -15.39 -18.09 8.47
CA ALA A 474 -14.07 -17.95 7.85
C ALA A 474 -12.95 -18.07 8.89
N LEU A 475 -13.11 -17.46 10.08
CA LEU A 475 -12.17 -17.59 11.19
C LEU A 475 -12.07 -19.03 11.72
N GLU A 476 -13.20 -19.78 11.81
CA GLU A 476 -13.16 -21.21 12.15
C GLU A 476 -12.33 -22.01 11.13
N ARG A 477 -12.41 -21.68 9.84
CA ARG A 477 -11.58 -22.32 8.80
C ARG A 477 -10.11 -21.98 8.94
N LEU A 478 -9.81 -20.80 9.47
CA LEU A 478 -8.45 -20.35 9.77
C LEU A 478 -7.96 -20.81 11.16
N GLY A 479 -8.67 -21.72 11.84
CA GLY A 479 -8.25 -22.36 13.09
C GLY A 479 -8.83 -21.75 14.37
N ALA A 480 -9.74 -20.78 14.29
CA ALA A 480 -10.44 -20.30 15.46
C ALA A 480 -11.35 -21.39 16.05
N PRO A 481 -11.62 -21.35 17.39
CA PRO A 481 -12.52 -22.30 18.02
C PRO A 481 -13.91 -22.29 17.38
N ALA A 482 -14.47 -23.48 17.15
CA ALA A 482 -15.83 -23.63 16.61
C ALA A 482 -16.89 -23.22 17.64
N LEU A 483 -17.85 -22.39 17.25
CA LEU A 483 -18.92 -21.95 18.14
C LEU A 483 -20.05 -22.96 18.20
N PRO A 484 -20.44 -23.44 19.40
CA PRO A 484 -21.65 -24.22 19.57
C PRO A 484 -22.89 -23.37 19.22
N GLY A 485 -23.82 -23.93 18.47
CA GLY A 485 -25.10 -23.27 18.16
C GLY A 485 -25.13 -22.41 16.90
N ILE A 486 -24.04 -22.29 16.14
CA ILE A 486 -24.01 -21.56 14.86
C ILE A 486 -24.90 -22.17 13.77
N ARG A 487 -25.14 -23.50 13.82
CA ARG A 487 -25.92 -24.24 12.81
C ARG A 487 -27.34 -23.73 12.60
N PRO A 488 -28.15 -23.39 13.63
CA PRO A 488 -29.48 -22.83 13.43
C PRO A 488 -29.46 -21.50 12.68
N LEU A 489 -28.43 -20.66 12.88
CA LEU A 489 -28.27 -19.37 12.20
C LEU A 489 -27.96 -19.56 10.70
N LEU A 490 -27.21 -20.61 10.35
CA LEU A 490 -26.95 -20.96 8.95
C LEU A 490 -28.23 -21.25 8.17
N LEU A 491 -29.22 -21.92 8.83
CA LEU A 491 -30.47 -22.30 8.19
C LEU A 491 -31.46 -21.13 8.05
N GLN A 492 -31.21 -20.01 8.70
CA GLN A 492 -32.03 -18.79 8.59
C GLN A 492 -31.63 -17.90 7.42
N ARG A 493 -30.52 -18.21 6.76
CA ARG A 493 -29.98 -17.37 5.70
C ARG A 493 -30.55 -17.75 4.35
N GLU A 494 -30.96 -16.75 3.57
CA GLU A 494 -31.28 -16.94 2.15
C GLU A 494 -29.99 -17.27 1.39
N THR A 495 -30.03 -18.30 0.53
CA THR A 495 -28.90 -18.67 -0.31
C THR A 495 -28.84 -17.74 -1.51
N ALA A 496 -27.83 -16.87 -1.58
CA ALA A 496 -27.45 -16.24 -2.85
C ALA A 496 -26.85 -17.29 -3.80
N GLY A 497 -26.97 -17.08 -5.10
CA GLY A 497 -26.30 -17.95 -6.09
C GLY A 497 -24.77 -17.97 -5.84
N VAL A 498 -24.15 -19.12 -6.12
CA VAL A 498 -22.69 -19.24 -6.03
C VAL A 498 -22.04 -18.46 -7.16
N PRO A 499 -21.15 -17.49 -6.89
CA PRO A 499 -20.40 -16.82 -7.92
C PRO A 499 -19.60 -17.80 -8.79
N ILE A 500 -19.57 -17.54 -10.10
CA ILE A 500 -18.84 -18.41 -11.04
C ILE A 500 -17.34 -18.48 -10.74
N GLU A 501 -16.79 -17.40 -10.20
CA GLU A 501 -15.40 -17.28 -9.78
C GLU A 501 -15.03 -18.33 -8.72
N LEU A 502 -15.93 -18.62 -7.78
CA LEU A 502 -15.70 -19.66 -6.76
C LEU A 502 -15.64 -21.06 -7.36
N MET A 503 -16.50 -21.34 -8.35
CA MET A 503 -16.47 -22.64 -9.03
C MET A 503 -15.19 -22.80 -9.86
N ALA A 504 -14.78 -21.74 -10.57
CA ALA A 504 -13.54 -21.74 -11.32
C ALA A 504 -12.31 -21.83 -10.39
N MET A 505 -12.30 -21.13 -9.26
CA MET A 505 -11.26 -21.19 -8.22
C MET A 505 -11.09 -22.61 -7.68
N GLU A 506 -12.19 -23.30 -7.35
CA GLU A 506 -12.13 -24.68 -6.85
C GLU A 506 -11.58 -25.66 -7.89
N THR A 507 -11.91 -25.45 -9.16
CA THR A 507 -11.36 -26.25 -10.27
C THR A 507 -9.86 -25.97 -10.43
N ALA A 508 -9.44 -24.70 -10.45
CA ALA A 508 -8.03 -24.32 -10.52
C ALA A 508 -7.22 -24.89 -9.35
N MET A 509 -7.79 -24.88 -8.14
CA MET A 509 -7.16 -25.47 -6.96
C MET A 509 -6.97 -26.99 -7.09
N GLN A 510 -7.96 -27.70 -7.68
CA GLN A 510 -7.85 -29.15 -7.95
C GLN A 510 -6.77 -29.46 -8.99
N ASP A 511 -6.60 -28.60 -9.97
CA ASP A 511 -5.59 -28.71 -11.02
C ASP A 511 -4.19 -28.26 -10.57
N GLY A 512 -4.08 -27.70 -9.35
CA GLY A 512 -2.84 -27.19 -8.78
C GLY A 512 -2.40 -25.85 -9.37
N ALA A 513 -3.29 -25.12 -10.06
CA ALA A 513 -3.03 -23.82 -10.69
C ALA A 513 -3.04 -22.69 -9.64
N VAL A 514 -1.90 -22.48 -8.99
CA VAL A 514 -1.73 -21.58 -7.84
C VAL A 514 -2.11 -20.13 -8.17
N ALA A 515 -1.57 -19.58 -9.27
CA ALA A 515 -1.86 -18.20 -9.67
C ALA A 515 -3.34 -18.00 -10.00
N GLU A 516 -3.90 -18.91 -10.80
CA GLU A 516 -5.30 -18.85 -11.19
C GLU A 516 -6.23 -18.94 -9.97
N THR A 517 -5.95 -19.86 -9.03
CA THR A 517 -6.70 -20.00 -7.78
C THR A 517 -6.71 -18.70 -6.98
N ALA A 518 -5.54 -18.07 -6.77
CA ALA A 518 -5.43 -16.85 -5.98
C ALA A 518 -6.08 -15.62 -6.67
N LEU A 519 -5.94 -15.49 -7.99
CA LEU A 519 -6.58 -14.41 -8.75
C LEU A 519 -8.10 -14.53 -8.77
N LEU A 520 -8.63 -15.75 -8.93
CA LEU A 520 -10.07 -16.00 -8.88
C LEU A 520 -10.63 -15.81 -7.45
N ALA A 521 -9.84 -16.16 -6.41
CA ALA A 521 -10.20 -15.83 -5.04
C ALA A 521 -10.31 -14.30 -4.83
N ALA A 522 -9.32 -13.54 -5.31
CA ALA A 522 -9.35 -12.08 -5.24
C ALA A 522 -10.54 -11.50 -6.02
N ALA A 523 -10.84 -12.02 -7.20
CA ALA A 523 -12.01 -11.62 -7.99
C ALA A 523 -13.32 -11.90 -7.26
N ALA A 524 -13.48 -13.10 -6.67
CA ALA A 524 -14.67 -13.47 -5.91
C ALA A 524 -14.84 -12.61 -4.64
N LEU A 525 -13.74 -12.28 -3.95
CA LEU A 525 -13.75 -11.40 -2.78
C LEU A 525 -14.10 -9.95 -3.12
N ASN A 526 -13.77 -9.52 -4.33
CA ASN A 526 -14.07 -8.17 -4.84
C ASN A 526 -15.48 -8.07 -5.46
N ALA A 527 -16.18 -9.20 -5.65
CA ALA A 527 -17.49 -9.20 -6.28
C ALA A 527 -18.59 -8.75 -5.32
N GLY A 528 -19.53 -7.94 -5.84
CA GLY A 528 -20.73 -7.51 -5.11
C GLY A 528 -20.59 -6.14 -4.43
N GLU A 529 -21.63 -5.33 -4.52
CA GLU A 529 -21.70 -3.98 -3.93
C GLU A 529 -21.71 -4.04 -2.39
N ASP A 530 -22.29 -5.08 -1.81
CA ASP A 530 -22.36 -5.29 -0.35
C ASP A 530 -21.16 -6.07 0.22
N GLY A 531 -20.14 -6.30 -0.62
CA GLY A 531 -18.98 -7.12 -0.28
C GLY A 531 -19.21 -8.63 -0.35
N PRO A 532 -18.19 -9.44 -0.02
CA PRO A 532 -18.23 -10.89 -0.22
C PRO A 532 -19.27 -11.60 0.68
N SER A 533 -19.98 -12.58 0.11
CA SER A 533 -20.94 -13.41 0.82
C SER A 533 -20.24 -14.31 1.87
N ALA A 534 -20.98 -14.85 2.84
CA ALA A 534 -20.41 -15.80 3.79
C ALA A 534 -19.83 -17.04 3.12
N GLU A 535 -20.45 -17.52 2.04
CA GLU A 535 -19.95 -18.64 1.26
C GLU A 535 -18.65 -18.30 0.57
N THR A 536 -18.57 -17.09 -0.02
CA THR A 536 -17.33 -16.57 -0.62
C THR A 536 -16.20 -16.53 0.42
N LEU A 537 -16.46 -15.95 1.59
CA LEU A 537 -15.46 -15.85 2.67
C LEU A 537 -14.95 -17.21 3.12
N VAL A 538 -15.85 -18.17 3.33
CA VAL A 538 -15.49 -19.51 3.79
C VAL A 538 -14.67 -20.28 2.74
N ARG A 539 -15.09 -20.25 1.48
CA ARG A 539 -14.39 -21.00 0.41
C ARG A 539 -13.05 -20.37 0.09
N THR A 540 -12.99 -19.03 0.01
CA THR A 540 -11.72 -18.33 -0.26
C THR A 540 -10.74 -18.45 0.91
N SER A 541 -11.21 -18.47 2.17
CA SER A 541 -10.31 -18.69 3.31
C SER A 541 -9.61 -20.07 3.25
N VAL A 542 -10.32 -21.13 2.85
CA VAL A 542 -9.73 -22.45 2.66
C VAL A 542 -8.70 -22.43 1.52
N ALA A 543 -9.04 -21.82 0.39
CA ALA A 543 -8.14 -21.76 -0.77
C ALA A 543 -6.89 -20.93 -0.47
N LEU A 544 -7.05 -19.75 0.11
CA LEU A 544 -5.94 -18.85 0.42
C LEU A 544 -5.02 -19.40 1.52
N ASP A 545 -5.57 -20.07 2.54
CA ASP A 545 -4.76 -20.76 3.56
C ASP A 545 -3.92 -21.90 2.95
N ALA A 546 -4.51 -22.69 2.06
CA ALA A 546 -3.78 -23.75 1.32
C ALA A 546 -2.65 -23.20 0.44
N LEU A 547 -2.77 -21.96 -0.05
CA LEU A 547 -1.74 -21.26 -0.84
C LEU A 547 -0.71 -20.53 0.03
N GLY A 548 -0.82 -20.57 1.36
CA GLY A 548 0.04 -19.83 2.29
C GLY A 548 -0.28 -18.33 2.40
N LEU A 549 -1.46 -17.91 1.93
CA LEU A 549 -1.95 -16.52 1.99
C LEU A 549 -2.87 -16.26 3.19
N ARG A 550 -2.73 -17.04 4.26
CA ARG A 550 -3.48 -16.91 5.51
C ARG A 550 -3.46 -15.48 6.06
N ALA A 551 -2.27 -14.85 6.08
CA ALA A 551 -2.11 -13.50 6.60
C ALA A 551 -2.99 -12.48 5.84
N ALA A 552 -3.04 -12.58 4.51
CA ALA A 552 -3.87 -11.69 3.69
C ALA A 552 -5.38 -11.91 3.94
N MET A 553 -5.78 -13.15 4.22
CA MET A 553 -7.17 -13.44 4.59
C MET A 553 -7.54 -12.89 5.97
N LEU A 554 -6.65 -12.99 6.97
CA LEU A 554 -6.83 -12.35 8.29
C LEU A 554 -6.93 -10.83 8.18
N GLU A 555 -6.13 -10.24 7.31
CA GLU A 555 -6.16 -8.82 7.00
C GLU A 555 -7.51 -8.39 6.41
N LEU A 556 -8.07 -9.17 5.48
CA LEU A 556 -9.40 -8.93 4.93
C LEU A 556 -10.48 -8.97 6.03
N LEU A 557 -10.42 -9.97 6.90
CA LEU A 557 -11.39 -10.08 8.00
C LEU A 557 -11.25 -8.93 9.00
N LEU A 558 -10.03 -8.44 9.22
CA LEU A 558 -9.76 -7.26 10.02
C LEU A 558 -10.36 -5.99 9.39
N GLU A 559 -10.16 -5.76 8.09
CA GLU A 559 -10.79 -4.63 7.38
C GLU A 559 -12.31 -4.67 7.49
N ARG A 560 -12.91 -5.83 7.31
CA ARG A 560 -14.36 -6.03 7.43
C ARG A 560 -14.87 -5.76 8.85
N LEU A 561 -14.11 -6.19 9.85
CA LEU A 561 -14.42 -5.93 11.26
C LEU A 561 -14.43 -4.42 11.55
N VAL A 562 -13.42 -3.70 11.05
CA VAL A 562 -13.31 -2.25 11.19
C VAL A 562 -14.41 -1.51 10.43
N ALA A 563 -14.72 -1.91 9.21
CA ALA A 563 -15.82 -1.32 8.44
C ALA A 563 -17.16 -1.44 9.15
N ARG A 564 -17.45 -2.59 9.78
CA ARG A 564 -18.67 -2.79 10.58
C ARG A 564 -18.68 -1.99 11.88
N ALA A 565 -17.51 -1.69 12.43
CA ALA A 565 -17.38 -0.91 13.65
C ALA A 565 -17.74 0.57 13.45
N ALA A 566 -17.75 1.03 12.21
CA ALA A 566 -18.02 2.42 11.82
C ALA A 566 -19.49 2.69 11.49
N GLY A 567 -20.27 1.66 11.18
CA GLY A 567 -21.72 1.75 10.93
C GLY A 567 -22.54 1.42 12.15
#